data_25f033a2001a228486c006ff69b65119
#
_entry.id   25f033a2001a228486c006ff69b65119
#
_cell.length_a   1.000
_cell.length_b   1.000
_cell.length_c   1.000
_cell.angle_alpha   90.00
_cell.angle_beta   90.00
_cell.angle_gamma   90.00
#
_symmetry.space_group_name_H-M   'P 1'
#
loop_
_entity.id
_entity.type
_entity.pdbx_description
1 polymer ?
#
loop_
_entity_poly.entity_id
_entity_poly.type
_entity_poly.pdbx_seq_one_letter_code
_entity_poly.pdbx_strand_id
1 'polypeptide(L)'
;MAEESKPVEVSRRIEAPAAAIFEILANPQRHMDFDGSGMLRGAVLDRSISEVGDTFTMKMHRLGDDYLMINYVVEFEPDRCIFWEPAPGDPSRAEGDDPSKVGIPAGYRWGYILTPDGDDATVVTEVFDCGPLPEDLLSDGGTWINGTNSMRESMVASLERLEKISTE
;
A
#
# COMPACT_ATOMS: atom_id res chain seq x y z
N MET A 1 -28.36 -3.48 -7.02
CA MET A 1 -27.50 -3.67 -5.83
C MET A 1 -26.06 -3.72 -6.29
N ALA A 2 -25.27 -2.81 -5.78
CA ALA A 2 -23.83 -2.89 -6.04
C ALA A 2 -23.29 -4.14 -5.38
N GLU A 3 -22.64 -5.01 -6.14
CA GLU A 3 -21.89 -6.10 -5.54
C GLU A 3 -20.77 -5.50 -4.70
N GLU A 4 -20.57 -6.03 -3.50
CA GLU A 4 -19.40 -5.66 -2.72
C GLU A 4 -18.16 -6.01 -3.52
N SER A 5 -17.33 -5.03 -3.79
CA SER A 5 -16.07 -5.26 -4.47
C SER A 5 -15.19 -6.12 -3.58
N LYS A 6 -14.71 -7.23 -4.12
CA LYS A 6 -13.79 -8.11 -3.39
C LYS A 6 -12.41 -7.46 -3.35
N PRO A 7 -11.68 -7.58 -2.24
CA PRO A 7 -10.30 -7.14 -2.20
C PRO A 7 -9.46 -7.79 -3.31
N VAL A 8 -8.52 -7.03 -3.84
CA VAL A 8 -7.50 -7.59 -4.72
C VAL A 8 -6.39 -8.15 -3.84
N GLU A 9 -6.06 -9.40 -4.00
CA GLU A 9 -5.03 -10.07 -3.22
C GLU A 9 -4.02 -10.73 -4.16
N VAL A 10 -2.74 -10.52 -3.86
CA VAL A 10 -1.64 -11.17 -4.56
C VAL A 10 -0.70 -11.75 -3.53
N SER A 11 -0.33 -13.01 -3.69
CA SER A 11 0.55 -13.70 -2.74
C SER A 11 1.84 -14.14 -3.43
N ARG A 12 2.92 -14.19 -2.64
CA ARG A 12 4.20 -14.72 -3.09
C ARG A 12 4.92 -15.36 -1.90
N ARG A 13 5.44 -16.57 -2.10
CA ARG A 13 6.30 -17.22 -1.12
C ARG A 13 7.71 -16.66 -1.27
N ILE A 14 8.25 -16.15 -0.17
CA ILE A 14 9.56 -15.51 -0.12
C ILE A 14 10.46 -16.28 0.85
N GLU A 15 11.66 -16.62 0.42
CA GLU A 15 12.66 -17.33 1.21
C GLU A 15 13.36 -16.36 2.19
N ALA A 16 12.57 -15.79 3.11
CA ALA A 16 13.05 -14.91 4.15
C ALA A 16 12.15 -15.03 5.39
N PRO A 17 12.69 -14.84 6.59
CA PRO A 17 11.88 -14.86 7.81
C PRO A 17 10.85 -13.73 7.83
N ALA A 18 9.70 -13.98 8.45
CA ALA A 18 8.65 -12.98 8.56
C ALA A 18 9.15 -11.69 9.22
N ALA A 19 10.00 -11.80 10.23
CA ALA A 19 10.55 -10.63 10.92
C ALA A 19 11.37 -9.73 9.99
N ALA A 20 12.17 -10.31 9.09
CA ALA A 20 12.98 -9.54 8.14
C ALA A 20 12.10 -8.80 7.12
N ILE A 21 11.06 -9.46 6.65
CA ILE A 21 10.10 -8.86 5.71
C ILE A 21 9.30 -7.76 6.40
N PHE A 22 8.82 -8.03 7.61
CA PHE A 22 8.00 -7.09 8.36
C PHE A 22 8.76 -5.80 8.68
N GLU A 23 10.04 -5.89 8.99
CA GLU A 23 10.90 -4.74 9.25
C GLU A 23 10.91 -3.78 8.04
N ILE A 24 10.94 -4.32 6.83
CA ILE A 24 10.87 -3.52 5.61
C ILE A 24 9.49 -2.88 5.47
N LEU A 25 8.42 -3.65 5.67
CA LEU A 25 7.05 -3.16 5.54
C LEU A 25 6.70 -2.09 6.57
N ALA A 26 7.25 -2.18 7.77
CA ALA A 26 7.02 -1.23 8.84
C ALA A 26 7.86 0.06 8.70
N ASN A 27 8.72 0.13 7.70
CA ASN A 27 9.56 1.30 7.46
C ASN A 27 9.14 2.01 6.16
N PRO A 28 8.36 3.10 6.25
CA PRO A 28 7.88 3.82 5.06
C PRO A 28 8.99 4.30 4.12
N GLN A 29 10.19 4.57 4.62
CA GLN A 29 11.34 4.94 3.78
C GLN A 29 11.76 3.80 2.85
N ARG A 30 11.46 2.55 3.21
CA ARG A 30 11.77 1.39 2.41
C ARG A 30 10.69 1.06 1.38
N HIS A 31 9.50 1.66 1.49
CA HIS A 31 8.39 1.36 0.58
C HIS A 31 8.73 1.69 -0.88
N MET A 32 9.51 2.74 -1.11
CA MET A 32 9.94 3.11 -2.45
C MET A 32 10.86 2.06 -3.08
N ASP A 33 11.56 1.29 -2.25
CA ASP A 33 12.52 0.28 -2.73
C ASP A 33 11.82 -0.91 -3.39
N PHE A 34 10.56 -1.19 -3.03
CA PHE A 34 9.83 -2.31 -3.59
C PHE A 34 8.52 -1.92 -4.30
N ASP A 35 8.14 -0.65 -4.31
CA ASP A 35 6.92 -0.22 -4.99
C ASP A 35 6.92 -0.56 -6.48
N GLY A 36 5.95 -1.34 -6.91
CA GLY A 36 5.76 -1.72 -8.32
C GLY A 36 4.87 -0.77 -9.10
N SER A 37 4.22 0.19 -8.43
CA SER A 37 3.31 1.12 -9.09
C SER A 37 4.04 2.28 -9.79
N GLY A 38 5.23 2.61 -9.32
CA GLY A 38 5.97 3.78 -9.78
C GLY A 38 5.44 5.10 -9.22
N MET A 39 4.48 5.04 -8.30
CA MET A 39 3.85 6.24 -7.74
C MET A 39 4.58 6.81 -6.53
N LEU A 40 5.28 5.97 -5.76
CA LEU A 40 5.94 6.40 -4.53
C LEU A 40 7.26 7.13 -4.81
N ARG A 41 7.46 8.26 -4.14
CA ARG A 41 8.66 9.09 -4.27
C ARG A 41 9.41 9.27 -2.94
N GLY A 42 8.95 8.63 -1.87
CA GLY A 42 9.61 8.63 -0.57
C GLY A 42 8.72 9.14 0.55
N ALA A 43 9.03 8.73 1.76
CA ALA A 43 8.31 9.19 2.94
C ALA A 43 8.81 10.58 3.36
N VAL A 44 7.90 11.36 3.93
CA VAL A 44 8.22 12.72 4.39
C VAL A 44 9.13 12.68 5.62
N LEU A 45 8.89 11.71 6.52
CA LEU A 45 9.70 11.53 7.72
C LEU A 45 10.35 10.15 7.73
N ASP A 46 11.58 10.08 8.23
CA ASP A 46 12.29 8.82 8.42
C ASP A 46 11.92 8.25 9.80
N ARG A 47 10.81 7.52 9.83
CA ARG A 47 10.28 6.96 11.05
C ARG A 47 9.55 5.65 10.76
N SER A 48 9.91 4.60 11.50
CA SER A 48 9.22 3.32 11.39
C SER A 48 7.86 3.36 12.07
N ILE A 49 6.93 2.56 11.54
CA ILE A 49 5.62 2.35 12.13
C ILE A 49 5.78 1.41 13.32
N SER A 50 5.14 1.72 14.43
CA SER A 50 5.25 0.93 15.66
C SER A 50 3.92 0.47 16.25
N GLU A 51 2.80 1.09 15.88
CA GLU A 51 1.50 0.76 16.46
C GLU A 51 0.33 1.27 15.61
N VAL A 52 -0.85 0.74 15.90
CA VAL A 52 -2.11 1.27 15.33
C VAL A 52 -2.27 2.73 15.78
N GLY A 53 -2.70 3.57 14.86
CA GLY A 53 -2.83 5.00 15.09
C GLY A 53 -1.64 5.81 14.62
N ASP A 54 -0.52 5.17 14.34
CA ASP A 54 0.60 5.85 13.69
C ASP A 54 0.20 6.32 12.30
N THR A 55 0.80 7.42 11.87
CA THR A 55 0.59 7.94 10.52
C THR A 55 1.93 8.07 9.81
N PHE A 56 1.90 7.91 8.50
CA PHE A 56 3.05 8.25 7.68
C PHE A 56 2.58 8.95 6.41
N THR A 57 3.30 9.97 6.01
CA THR A 57 2.98 10.75 4.82
C THR A 57 3.95 10.36 3.71
N MET A 58 3.38 10.01 2.56
CA MET A 58 4.14 9.56 1.40
C MET A 58 4.07 10.60 0.30
N LYS A 59 5.22 10.91 -0.28
CA LYS A 59 5.31 11.71 -1.50
C LYS A 59 4.97 10.80 -2.67
N MET A 60 4.02 11.24 -3.49
CA MET A 60 3.49 10.46 -4.60
C MET A 60 3.63 11.21 -5.90
N HIS A 61 3.66 10.45 -7.00
CA HIS A 61 3.64 10.99 -8.35
C HIS A 61 2.71 10.16 -9.22
N ARG A 62 1.81 10.82 -9.95
CA ARG A 62 0.90 10.14 -10.86
C ARG A 62 0.51 11.07 -11.99
N LEU A 63 0.62 10.57 -13.23
CA LEU A 63 0.19 11.30 -14.42
C LEU A 63 0.75 12.73 -14.51
N GLY A 64 2.03 12.88 -14.14
CA GLY A 64 2.70 14.18 -14.22
C GLY A 64 2.55 15.08 -13.01
N ASP A 65 1.75 14.68 -12.01
CA ASP A 65 1.48 15.48 -10.83
C ASP A 65 2.08 14.88 -9.57
N ASP A 66 2.72 15.72 -8.78
CA ASP A 66 3.20 15.36 -7.45
C ASP A 66 2.14 15.70 -6.41
N TYR A 67 1.98 14.81 -5.42
CA TYR A 67 1.00 15.01 -4.36
C TYR A 67 1.41 14.25 -3.11
N LEU A 68 0.71 14.50 -2.00
CA LEU A 68 0.95 13.83 -0.73
C LEU A 68 -0.24 12.97 -0.35
N MET A 69 0.05 11.80 0.24
CA MET A 69 -0.96 10.95 0.87
C MET A 69 -0.58 10.73 2.32
N ILE A 70 -1.55 10.91 3.21
CA ILE A 70 -1.39 10.60 4.64
C ILE A 70 -1.97 9.21 4.84
N ASN A 71 -1.20 8.32 5.45
CA ASN A 71 -1.63 6.94 5.67
C ASN A 71 -1.81 6.72 7.18
N TYR A 72 -2.99 6.23 7.55
CA TYR A 72 -3.33 5.92 8.94
C TYR A 72 -3.23 4.42 9.16
N VAL A 73 -2.36 4.00 10.07
CA VAL A 73 -2.19 2.58 10.37
C VAL A 73 -3.40 2.10 11.17
N VAL A 74 -4.13 1.13 10.62
CA VAL A 74 -5.36 0.59 11.20
C VAL A 74 -5.23 -0.82 11.73
N GLU A 75 -4.24 -1.59 11.25
CA GLU A 75 -3.89 -2.90 11.80
C GLU A 75 -2.38 -3.00 11.87
N PHE A 76 -1.88 -3.51 12.98
CA PHE A 76 -0.46 -3.68 13.19
C PHE A 76 -0.22 -4.84 14.16
N GLU A 77 0.22 -5.97 13.63
CA GLU A 77 0.66 -7.12 14.41
C GLU A 77 2.07 -7.49 13.93
N PRO A 78 3.09 -7.31 14.77
CA PRO A 78 4.47 -7.60 14.37
C PRO A 78 4.62 -8.98 13.73
N ASP A 79 5.30 -9.01 12.59
CA ASP A 79 5.59 -10.21 11.79
C ASP A 79 4.36 -10.93 11.24
N ARG A 80 3.17 -10.33 11.33
CA ARG A 80 1.91 -10.94 10.90
C ARG A 80 1.12 -10.11 9.92
N CYS A 81 0.83 -8.86 10.23
CA CYS A 81 0.10 -8.00 9.31
C CYS A 81 0.30 -6.52 9.60
N ILE A 82 0.14 -5.74 8.56
CA ILE A 82 0.13 -4.29 8.65
C ILE A 82 -0.83 -3.75 7.59
N PHE A 83 -1.74 -2.87 7.99
CA PHE A 83 -2.69 -2.24 7.09
C PHE A 83 -2.80 -0.75 7.39
N TRP A 84 -3.02 0.04 6.33
CA TRP A 84 -3.23 1.47 6.46
C TRP A 84 -4.33 1.96 5.53
N GLU A 85 -4.95 3.08 5.93
CA GLU A 85 -5.98 3.76 5.13
C GLU A 85 -5.40 5.08 4.61
N PRO A 86 -5.25 5.22 3.28
CA PRO A 86 -4.78 6.47 2.69
C PRO A 86 -5.82 7.59 2.75
N ALA A 87 -5.33 8.81 2.95
CA ALA A 87 -6.13 10.02 2.91
C ALA A 87 -5.41 11.08 2.08
N PRO A 88 -6.14 12.02 1.45
CA PRO A 88 -5.49 13.13 0.77
C PRO A 88 -4.58 13.90 1.73
N GLY A 89 -3.33 14.15 1.33
CA GLY A 89 -2.37 14.94 2.10
C GLY A 89 -2.30 16.40 1.65
N ASP A 90 -3.00 16.73 0.56
CA ASP A 90 -3.13 18.09 0.05
C ASP A 90 -4.46 18.24 -0.71
N PRO A 91 -4.93 19.49 -0.92
CA PRO A 91 -6.24 19.70 -1.57
C PRO A 91 -6.34 19.16 -2.99
N SER A 92 -5.24 19.05 -3.72
CA SER A 92 -5.26 18.57 -5.11
C SER A 92 -5.74 17.13 -5.25
N ARG A 93 -5.71 16.35 -4.16
CA ARG A 93 -6.17 14.96 -4.13
C ARG A 93 -7.51 14.79 -3.43
N ALA A 94 -8.00 15.84 -2.81
CA ALA A 94 -9.30 15.83 -2.16
C ALA A 94 -10.40 16.05 -3.21
N GLU A 95 -11.56 15.44 -2.98
CA GLU A 95 -12.72 15.61 -3.87
C GLU A 95 -13.07 17.10 -3.99
N GLY A 96 -13.13 17.60 -5.22
CA GLY A 96 -13.45 19.01 -5.47
C GLY A 96 -12.37 19.98 -5.03
N ASP A 97 -11.13 19.53 -4.86
CA ASP A 97 -10.01 20.33 -4.32
C ASP A 97 -10.36 21.01 -3.00
N ASP A 98 -11.18 20.34 -2.19
CA ASP A 98 -11.70 20.88 -0.94
C ASP A 98 -10.70 20.67 0.21
N PRO A 99 -10.08 21.77 0.75
CA PRO A 99 -9.11 21.64 1.84
C PRO A 99 -9.68 20.98 3.11
N SER A 100 -11.00 21.03 3.30
CA SER A 100 -11.61 20.43 4.49
C SER A 100 -11.58 18.90 4.47
N LYS A 101 -11.32 18.30 3.30
CA LYS A 101 -11.25 16.86 3.12
C LYS A 101 -9.83 16.31 3.24
N VAL A 102 -8.83 17.18 3.39
CA VAL A 102 -7.46 16.77 3.63
C VAL A 102 -7.38 16.02 4.97
N GLY A 103 -6.72 14.86 4.97
CA GLY A 103 -6.59 14.06 6.18
C GLY A 103 -7.75 13.13 6.48
N ILE A 104 -8.80 13.12 5.64
CA ILE A 104 -9.95 12.24 5.80
C ILE A 104 -9.75 11.00 4.90
N PRO A 105 -9.73 9.78 5.46
CA PRO A 105 -9.54 8.55 4.68
C PRO A 105 -10.54 8.44 3.53
N ALA A 106 -10.04 7.97 2.38
CA ALA A 106 -10.84 7.90 1.16
C ALA A 106 -11.74 6.67 1.07
N GLY A 107 -11.69 5.76 2.05
CA GLY A 107 -12.57 4.59 2.10
C GLY A 107 -11.96 3.31 1.56
N TYR A 108 -10.67 3.29 1.29
CA TYR A 108 -9.97 2.07 0.87
C TYR A 108 -8.75 1.85 1.76
N ARG A 109 -8.21 0.63 1.72
CA ARG A 109 -7.03 0.32 2.52
C ARG A 109 -6.08 -0.61 1.78
N TRP A 110 -4.82 -0.49 2.13
CA TRP A 110 -3.73 -1.32 1.66
C TRP A 110 -3.10 -2.05 2.82
N GLY A 111 -2.57 -3.20 2.55
CA GLY A 111 -1.80 -3.87 3.58
C GLY A 111 -1.18 -5.17 3.14
N TYR A 112 -0.55 -5.82 4.10
CA TYR A 112 0.20 -7.05 3.91
C TYR A 112 -0.12 -8.01 5.03
N ILE A 113 -0.31 -9.27 4.67
CA ILE A 113 -0.46 -10.39 5.61
C ILE A 113 0.73 -11.31 5.41
N LEU A 114 1.41 -11.65 6.49
CA LEU A 114 2.55 -12.55 6.49
C LEU A 114 2.16 -13.87 7.14
N THR A 115 2.28 -14.95 6.38
CA THR A 115 2.01 -16.30 6.87
C THR A 115 3.33 -17.08 6.87
N PRO A 116 3.94 -17.28 8.04
CA PRO A 116 5.20 -18.03 8.11
C PRO A 116 5.06 -19.44 7.53
N ASP A 117 6.07 -19.86 6.78
CA ASP A 117 6.18 -21.20 6.22
C ASP A 117 7.51 -21.78 6.69
N GLY A 118 7.54 -22.19 7.96
CA GLY A 118 8.76 -22.50 8.67
C GLY A 118 9.47 -21.24 9.17
N ASP A 119 10.73 -21.38 9.59
CA ASP A 119 11.49 -20.28 10.18
C ASP A 119 12.14 -19.37 9.13
N ASP A 120 12.35 -19.88 7.94
CA ASP A 120 13.16 -19.23 6.90
C ASP A 120 12.36 -18.77 5.68
N ALA A 121 11.07 -19.01 5.66
CA ALA A 121 10.22 -18.61 4.53
C ALA A 121 8.88 -18.06 5.00
N THR A 122 8.29 -17.23 4.17
CA THR A 122 7.01 -16.56 4.47
C THR A 122 6.20 -16.42 3.20
N VAL A 123 4.90 -16.71 3.29
CA VAL A 123 3.97 -16.34 2.24
C VAL A 123 3.48 -14.93 2.54
N VAL A 124 3.79 -14.01 1.65
CA VAL A 124 3.38 -12.60 1.78
C VAL A 124 2.19 -12.35 0.87
N THR A 125 1.11 -11.86 1.44
CA THR A 125 -0.09 -11.49 0.69
C THR A 125 -0.28 -9.98 0.76
N GLU A 126 -0.21 -9.31 -0.38
CA GLU A 126 -0.56 -7.91 -0.48
C GLU A 126 -2.06 -7.80 -0.75
N VAL A 127 -2.72 -6.90 -0.03
CA VAL A 127 -4.18 -6.73 -0.10
C VAL A 127 -4.49 -5.28 -0.43
N PHE A 128 -5.30 -5.08 -1.47
CA PHE A 128 -5.93 -3.79 -1.73
C PHE A 128 -7.43 -3.98 -1.56
N ASP A 129 -7.97 -3.43 -0.48
CA ASP A 129 -9.40 -3.46 -0.19
C ASP A 129 -9.98 -2.11 -0.58
N CYS A 130 -10.61 -2.06 -1.75
CA CYS A 130 -11.15 -0.84 -2.31
C CYS A 130 -12.48 -0.42 -1.70
N GLY A 131 -13.12 -1.27 -0.89
CA GLY A 131 -14.37 -0.91 -0.21
C GLY A 131 -15.40 -0.32 -1.16
N PRO A 132 -16.00 0.82 -0.80
CA PRO A 132 -17.05 1.45 -1.60
C PRO A 132 -16.53 2.39 -2.70
N LEU A 133 -15.35 2.14 -3.27
CA LEU A 133 -14.85 2.97 -4.36
C LEU A 133 -15.82 2.97 -5.55
N PRO A 134 -15.91 4.09 -6.26
CA PRO A 134 -16.75 4.16 -7.47
C PRO A 134 -16.39 3.08 -8.47
N GLU A 135 -17.42 2.49 -9.07
CA GLU A 135 -17.27 1.39 -10.02
C GLU A 135 -16.40 1.75 -11.23
N ASP A 136 -16.43 3.01 -11.66
CA ASP A 136 -15.60 3.48 -12.76
C ASP A 136 -14.09 3.41 -12.46
N LEU A 137 -13.69 3.52 -11.21
CA LEU A 137 -12.28 3.32 -10.81
C LEU A 137 -11.89 1.86 -10.81
N LEU A 138 -12.86 0.96 -10.70
CA LEU A 138 -12.63 -0.48 -10.66
C LEU A 138 -12.80 -1.13 -12.03
N SER A 139 -13.69 -0.60 -12.86
CA SER A 139 -14.03 -1.17 -14.16
C SER A 139 -12.92 -1.05 -15.20
N ASP A 140 -11.94 -0.22 -14.94
CA ASP A 140 -10.80 -0.03 -15.83
C ASP A 140 -9.72 -1.12 -15.63
N GLY A 141 -10.13 -2.28 -15.10
CA GLY A 141 -9.25 -3.43 -14.88
C GLY A 141 -8.13 -3.16 -13.88
N GLY A 142 -8.32 -2.18 -13.01
CA GLY A 142 -7.28 -1.76 -12.08
C GLY A 142 -6.21 -0.90 -12.71
N THR A 143 -6.44 -0.38 -13.92
CA THR A 143 -5.46 0.43 -14.65
C THR A 143 -5.39 1.88 -14.22
N TRP A 144 -6.26 2.31 -13.33
CA TRP A 144 -6.28 3.69 -12.84
C TRP A 144 -4.97 4.09 -12.13
N ILE A 145 -4.20 3.11 -11.68
CA ILE A 145 -2.85 3.36 -11.18
C ILE A 145 -1.93 3.57 -12.39
N ASN A 146 -1.33 4.74 -12.51
CA ASN A 146 -0.46 5.15 -13.60
C ASN A 146 -1.09 5.09 -15.01
N GLY A 147 -2.35 4.69 -15.14
CA GLY A 147 -3.04 4.64 -16.42
C GLY A 147 -2.56 3.56 -17.40
N THR A 148 -1.56 2.78 -17.05
CA THR A 148 -0.98 1.78 -17.96
C THR A 148 -0.86 0.39 -17.36
N ASN A 149 -0.66 0.29 -16.06
CA ASN A 149 -0.53 -1.00 -15.37
C ASN A 149 -1.78 -1.30 -14.56
N SER A 150 -2.23 -2.54 -14.58
CA SER A 150 -3.31 -2.96 -13.70
C SER A 150 -2.84 -2.95 -12.25
N MET A 151 -3.79 -2.78 -11.32
CA MET A 151 -3.52 -2.86 -9.90
C MET A 151 -2.79 -4.16 -9.54
N ARG A 152 -3.28 -5.28 -10.06
CA ARG A 152 -2.70 -6.60 -9.81
C ARG A 152 -1.26 -6.70 -10.30
N GLU A 153 -0.98 -6.19 -11.49
CA GLU A 153 0.38 -6.20 -12.03
C GLU A 153 1.34 -5.40 -11.17
N SER A 154 0.91 -4.24 -10.68
CA SER A 154 1.71 -3.42 -9.77
C SER A 154 1.99 -4.16 -8.45
N MET A 155 1.00 -4.87 -7.92
CA MET A 155 1.15 -5.66 -6.69
C MET A 155 2.11 -6.83 -6.90
N VAL A 156 2.00 -7.54 -8.03
CA VAL A 156 2.95 -8.61 -8.37
C VAL A 156 4.37 -8.06 -8.43
N ALA A 157 4.57 -6.95 -9.12
CA ALA A 157 5.89 -6.32 -9.23
C ALA A 157 6.44 -5.90 -7.85
N SER A 158 5.58 -5.39 -6.98
CA SER A 158 5.96 -5.02 -5.61
C SER A 158 6.46 -6.23 -4.83
N LEU A 159 5.75 -7.35 -4.90
CA LEU A 159 6.15 -8.57 -4.19
C LEU A 159 7.44 -9.17 -4.75
N GLU A 160 7.65 -9.11 -6.07
CA GLU A 160 8.90 -9.56 -6.67
C GLU A 160 10.09 -8.73 -6.19
N ARG A 161 9.92 -7.42 -6.09
CA ARG A 161 10.95 -6.52 -5.57
C ARG A 161 11.17 -6.70 -4.07
N LEU A 162 10.09 -6.92 -3.33
CA LEU A 162 10.18 -7.22 -1.89
C LEU A 162 11.00 -8.49 -1.66
N GLU A 163 10.75 -9.53 -2.46
CA GLU A 163 11.54 -10.75 -2.41
C GLU A 163 13.03 -10.45 -2.64
N LYS A 164 13.33 -9.67 -3.66
CA LYS A 164 14.72 -9.35 -3.99
C LYS A 164 15.44 -8.65 -2.84
N ILE A 165 14.83 -7.63 -2.25
CA ILE A 165 15.49 -6.86 -1.19
C ILE A 165 15.52 -7.60 0.15
N SER A 166 14.57 -8.50 0.41
CA SER A 166 14.53 -9.25 1.66
C SER A 166 15.39 -10.51 1.67
N THR A 167 15.84 -10.96 0.49
CA THR A 167 16.70 -12.14 0.34
C THR A 167 18.15 -11.82 0.01
N GLU A 168 18.48 -10.56 -0.09
CA GLU A 168 19.86 -10.09 -0.29
C GLU A 168 20.69 -10.21 0.97
#